data_db5c4629734a3100eaaa0d73a04436e5
#
_entry.id   db5c4629734a3100eaaa0d73a04436e5
#
_cell.length_a   1.000
_cell.length_b   1.000
_cell.length_c   1.000
_cell.angle_alpha   90.00
_cell.angle_beta   90.00
_cell.angle_gamma   90.00
#
_symmetry.space_group_name_H-M   'P 1'
#
loop_
_entity.id
_entity.type
_entity.pdbx_description
1 polymer ?
#
loop_
_entity_poly.entity_id
_entity_poly.type
_entity_poly.pdbx_seq_one_letter_code
_entity_poly.pdbx_strand_id
1 'polypeptide(L)'
;MNAAIQLDSENVIIVNNLIKRVEVNNGQLEILKSIDLNVKRGQSVAIVGASGSGKSTLLGLLAGLDCATTGEIWFDGEPLHLLNEEQRTKLRADKVGFIFQSFLLLPALTALENIMLPAQLSGMDDAEQHALELLDKVGLSHRGEHYPNQLSGGEQQRVAIARAFICQPTILF
;
A
#
# COMPACT_ATOMS: atom_id res chain seq x y z
N MET A 1 29.61 -13.95 -10.01
CA MET A 1 29.69 -12.63 -10.64
C MET A 1 28.41 -11.89 -10.29
N ASN A 2 28.46 -11.02 -9.26
CA ASN A 2 27.33 -10.18 -8.91
C ASN A 2 27.20 -9.10 -9.99
N ALA A 3 26.21 -9.22 -10.85
CA ALA A 3 25.75 -8.07 -11.62
C ALA A 3 25.23 -7.06 -10.61
N ALA A 4 25.95 -5.97 -10.39
CA ALA A 4 25.44 -4.85 -9.62
C ALA A 4 24.13 -4.43 -10.30
N ILE A 5 23.01 -4.60 -9.59
CA ILE A 5 21.73 -4.07 -10.03
C ILE A 5 21.94 -2.57 -10.11
N GLN A 6 22.03 -2.03 -11.31
CA GLN A 6 21.97 -0.60 -11.52
C GLN A 6 20.57 -0.17 -11.05
N LEU A 7 20.47 0.36 -9.83
CA LEU A 7 19.25 0.95 -9.30
C LEU A 7 18.95 2.16 -10.18
N ASP A 8 18.12 1.92 -11.20
CA ASP A 8 17.63 2.96 -12.07
C ASP A 8 16.66 3.82 -11.27
N SER A 9 17.03 5.08 -11.06
CA SER A 9 16.23 6.05 -10.31
C SER A 9 14.83 6.29 -10.92
N GLU A 10 14.59 5.81 -12.14
CA GLU A 10 13.28 5.85 -12.80
C GLU A 10 12.27 4.84 -12.22
N ASN A 11 12.74 3.71 -11.66
CA ASN A 11 11.87 2.67 -11.15
C ASN A 11 11.57 2.87 -9.66
N VAL A 12 10.29 2.80 -9.30
CA VAL A 12 9.82 2.83 -7.91
C VAL A 12 9.74 1.42 -7.32
N ILE A 13 9.46 0.40 -8.14
CA ILE A 13 9.50 -1.01 -7.75
C ILE A 13 10.33 -1.78 -8.78
N ILE A 14 11.24 -2.64 -8.28
CA ILE A 14 11.96 -3.64 -9.06
C ILE A 14 11.78 -4.98 -8.36
N VAL A 15 11.40 -6.00 -9.10
CA VAL A 15 11.20 -7.37 -8.62
C VAL A 15 11.99 -8.32 -9.49
N ASN A 16 12.80 -9.17 -8.86
CA ASN A 16 13.62 -10.16 -9.55
C ASN A 16 13.36 -11.57 -9.01
N ASN A 17 12.95 -12.48 -9.88
CA ASN A 17 12.77 -13.91 -9.59
C ASN A 17 11.94 -14.17 -8.32
N LEU A 18 10.87 -13.40 -8.10
CA LEU A 18 10.06 -13.46 -6.89
C LEU A 18 9.25 -14.76 -6.83
N ILE A 19 9.47 -15.54 -5.79
CA ILE A 19 8.74 -16.79 -5.53
C ILE A 19 8.06 -16.68 -4.16
N LYS A 20 6.79 -17.10 -4.10
CA LYS A 20 6.08 -17.31 -2.84
C LYS A 20 5.54 -18.72 -2.76
N ARG A 21 5.96 -19.45 -1.73
CA ARG A 21 5.46 -20.77 -1.36
C ARG A 21 4.83 -20.70 0.03
N VAL A 22 3.79 -21.47 0.23
CA VAL A 22 3.13 -21.66 1.53
C VAL A 22 3.06 -23.16 1.84
N GLU A 23 3.21 -23.50 3.10
CA GLU A 23 3.03 -24.89 3.55
C GLU A 23 1.53 -25.22 3.57
N VAL A 24 1.18 -26.37 3.04
CA VAL A 24 -0.16 -26.94 3.06
C VAL A 24 -0.09 -28.39 3.58
N ASN A 25 -1.22 -28.95 4.00
CA ASN A 25 -1.29 -30.27 4.65
C ASN A 25 -0.55 -31.40 3.90
N ASN A 26 -0.40 -31.30 2.57
CA ASN A 26 0.21 -32.32 1.72
C ASN A 26 1.46 -31.81 0.97
N GLY A 27 2.19 -30.85 1.51
CA GLY A 27 3.42 -30.33 0.90
C GLY A 27 3.47 -28.81 0.79
N GLN A 28 4.12 -28.29 -0.24
CA GLN A 28 4.24 -26.87 -0.50
C GLN A 28 3.42 -26.47 -1.73
N LEU A 29 2.65 -25.40 -1.60
CA LEU A 29 1.96 -24.76 -2.72
C LEU A 29 2.75 -23.52 -3.16
N GLU A 30 3.16 -23.50 -4.42
CA GLU A 30 3.80 -22.34 -5.02
C GLU A 30 2.73 -21.38 -5.58
N ILE A 31 2.55 -20.24 -4.90
CA ILE A 31 1.55 -19.22 -5.26
C ILE A 31 2.09 -18.32 -6.37
N LEU A 32 3.36 -17.88 -6.24
CA LEU A 32 4.04 -17.06 -7.23
C LEU A 32 5.26 -17.81 -7.75
N LYS A 33 5.41 -17.84 -9.10
CA LYS A 33 6.37 -18.67 -9.82
C LYS A 33 7.34 -17.77 -10.58
N SER A 34 8.40 -17.30 -9.89
CA SER A 34 9.47 -16.50 -10.51
C SER A 34 8.93 -15.27 -11.26
N ILE A 35 8.38 -14.33 -10.53
CA ILE A 35 7.86 -13.08 -11.09
C ILE A 35 8.99 -12.06 -11.22
N ASP A 36 9.12 -11.47 -12.40
CA ASP A 36 9.94 -10.30 -12.66
C ASP A 36 9.03 -9.13 -13.03
N LEU A 37 9.24 -7.95 -12.42
CA LEU A 37 8.41 -6.77 -12.62
C LEU A 37 9.21 -5.50 -12.36
N ASN A 38 9.07 -4.51 -13.25
CA ASN A 38 9.57 -3.17 -13.02
C ASN A 38 8.41 -2.16 -13.15
N VAL A 39 8.28 -1.29 -12.15
CA VAL A 39 7.28 -0.22 -12.14
C VAL A 39 8.00 1.12 -12.10
N LYS A 40 7.75 1.97 -13.08
CA LYS A 40 8.35 3.31 -13.14
C LYS A 40 7.57 4.31 -12.27
N ARG A 41 8.25 5.37 -11.84
CA ARG A 41 7.61 6.50 -11.16
C ARG A 41 6.52 7.10 -12.05
N GLY A 42 5.38 7.39 -11.45
CA GLY A 42 4.21 7.94 -12.14
C GLY A 42 3.46 6.96 -13.06
N GLN A 43 3.88 5.69 -13.11
CA GLN A 43 3.20 4.66 -13.88
C GLN A 43 2.00 4.09 -13.12
N SER A 44 0.89 3.87 -13.82
CA SER A 44 -0.24 3.07 -13.33
C SER A 44 -0.14 1.65 -13.88
N VAL A 45 -0.20 0.66 -12.99
CA VAL A 45 -0.08 -0.78 -13.34
C VAL A 45 -1.32 -1.52 -12.83
N ALA A 46 -1.95 -2.31 -13.70
CA ALA A 46 -3.04 -3.20 -13.32
C ALA A 46 -2.57 -4.67 -13.31
N ILE A 47 -2.73 -5.36 -12.17
CA ILE A 47 -2.48 -6.79 -12.05
C ILE A 47 -3.77 -7.54 -12.33
N VAL A 48 -3.82 -8.24 -13.47
CA VAL A 48 -4.99 -8.97 -13.93
C VAL A 48 -4.76 -10.48 -13.93
N GLY A 49 -5.82 -11.26 -13.80
CA GLY A 49 -5.74 -12.73 -13.80
C GLY A 49 -6.96 -13.37 -13.13
N ALA A 50 -7.09 -14.69 -13.25
CA ALA A 50 -8.17 -15.46 -12.64
C ALA A 50 -8.18 -15.33 -11.10
N SER A 51 -9.34 -15.66 -10.48
CA SER A 51 -9.40 -15.78 -9.01
C SER A 51 -8.41 -16.85 -8.54
N GLY A 52 -7.72 -16.58 -7.42
CA GLY A 52 -6.70 -17.49 -6.88
C GLY A 52 -5.34 -17.49 -7.60
N SER A 53 -5.10 -16.64 -8.61
CA SER A 53 -3.83 -16.58 -9.34
C SER A 53 -2.69 -15.88 -8.59
N GLY A 54 -2.86 -15.52 -7.31
CA GLY A 54 -1.81 -14.90 -6.51
C GLY A 54 -1.72 -13.37 -6.59
N LYS A 55 -2.70 -12.67 -7.22
CA LYS A 55 -2.69 -11.20 -7.36
C LYS A 55 -2.57 -10.46 -6.02
N SER A 56 -3.43 -10.82 -5.06
CA SER A 56 -3.41 -10.21 -3.72
C SER A 56 -2.13 -10.55 -2.96
N THR A 57 -1.57 -11.75 -3.17
CA THR A 57 -0.29 -12.15 -2.61
C THR A 57 0.83 -11.30 -3.18
N LEU A 58 0.86 -11.10 -4.51
CA LEU A 58 1.85 -10.23 -5.14
C LEU A 58 1.75 -8.79 -4.60
N LEU A 59 0.55 -8.21 -4.57
CA LEU A 59 0.34 -6.86 -4.01
C LEU A 59 0.81 -6.78 -2.55
N GLY A 60 0.51 -7.79 -1.71
CA GLY A 60 0.95 -7.83 -0.33
C GLY A 60 2.47 -7.87 -0.17
N LEU A 61 3.17 -8.61 -1.05
CA LEU A 61 4.63 -8.66 -1.08
C LEU A 61 5.23 -7.32 -1.53
N LEU A 62 4.69 -6.72 -2.60
CA LEU A 62 5.15 -5.43 -3.12
C LEU A 62 4.96 -4.30 -2.09
N ALA A 63 3.87 -4.37 -1.32
CA ALA A 63 3.57 -3.41 -0.27
C ALA A 63 4.31 -3.70 1.06
N GLY A 64 5.11 -4.76 1.14
CA GLY A 64 5.84 -5.13 2.36
C GLY A 64 4.96 -5.67 3.48
N LEU A 65 3.73 -6.12 3.19
CA LEU A 65 2.82 -6.75 4.17
C LEU A 65 3.17 -8.21 4.46
N ASP A 66 3.91 -8.86 3.55
CA ASP A 66 4.36 -10.25 3.67
C ASP A 66 5.79 -10.37 3.11
N CYS A 67 6.43 -11.52 3.33
CA CYS A 67 7.78 -11.81 2.86
C CYS A 67 7.75 -12.82 1.71
N ALA A 68 8.59 -12.62 0.71
CA ALA A 68 8.86 -13.62 -0.32
C ALA A 68 9.55 -14.86 0.26
N THR A 69 9.35 -16.01 -0.38
CA THR A 69 10.14 -17.20 -0.06
C THR A 69 11.54 -17.08 -0.62
N THR A 70 11.67 -16.61 -1.86
CA THR A 70 12.94 -16.27 -2.52
C THR A 70 12.72 -15.15 -3.53
N GLY A 71 13.81 -14.58 -4.03
CA GLY A 71 13.80 -13.45 -4.95
C GLY A 71 13.99 -12.13 -4.23
N GLU A 72 14.00 -11.05 -4.98
CA GLU A 72 14.32 -9.72 -4.50
C GLU A 72 13.21 -8.75 -4.83
N ILE A 73 12.91 -7.87 -3.90
CA ILE A 73 12.03 -6.71 -4.10
C ILE A 73 12.80 -5.47 -3.67
N TRP A 74 12.88 -4.51 -4.57
CA TRP A 74 13.43 -3.19 -4.31
C TRP A 74 12.30 -2.17 -4.39
N PHE A 75 12.13 -1.40 -3.34
CA PHE A 75 11.10 -0.37 -3.22
C PHE A 75 11.77 0.98 -3.04
N ASP A 76 11.64 1.87 -4.00
CA ASP A 76 12.23 3.21 -3.97
C ASP A 76 13.73 3.19 -3.63
N GLY A 77 14.46 2.23 -4.22
CA GLY A 77 15.90 2.01 -3.98
C GLY A 77 16.24 1.23 -2.71
N GLU A 78 15.27 0.89 -1.86
CA GLU A 78 15.48 0.13 -0.64
C GLU A 78 15.22 -1.38 -0.84
N PRO A 79 16.10 -2.27 -0.39
CA PRO A 79 15.94 -3.72 -0.55
C PRO A 79 14.91 -4.29 0.45
N LEU A 80 13.63 -4.26 0.08
CA LEU A 80 12.51 -4.68 0.92
C LEU A 80 12.68 -6.11 1.47
N HIS A 81 13.28 -7.02 0.69
CA HIS A 81 13.55 -8.40 1.04
C HIS A 81 14.58 -8.58 2.19
N LEU A 82 15.38 -7.55 2.50
CA LEU A 82 16.35 -7.55 3.58
C LEU A 82 15.84 -6.86 4.86
N LEU A 83 14.70 -6.15 4.79
CA LEU A 83 14.16 -5.42 5.92
C LEU A 83 13.50 -6.36 6.92
N ASN A 84 13.70 -6.09 8.22
CA ASN A 84 12.93 -6.71 9.29
C ASN A 84 11.51 -6.10 9.36
N GLU A 85 10.63 -6.65 10.24
CA GLU A 85 9.23 -6.20 10.31
C GLU A 85 9.08 -4.74 10.75
N GLU A 86 9.90 -4.29 11.69
CA GLU A 86 9.89 -2.90 12.14
C GLU A 86 10.26 -1.92 11.02
N GLN A 87 11.31 -2.25 10.27
CA GLN A 87 11.75 -1.47 9.11
C GLN A 87 10.70 -1.45 7.99
N ARG A 88 10.07 -2.61 7.70
CA ARG A 88 8.96 -2.68 6.73
C ARG A 88 7.75 -1.85 7.18
N THR A 89 7.42 -1.90 8.48
CA THR A 89 6.33 -1.10 9.05
C THR A 89 6.61 0.40 8.87
N LYS A 90 7.84 0.84 9.13
CA LYS A 90 8.25 2.23 8.91
C LYS A 90 8.16 2.62 7.44
N LEU A 91 8.71 1.79 6.54
CA LEU A 91 8.63 2.04 5.10
C LEU A 91 7.17 2.16 4.61
N ARG A 92 6.27 1.29 5.10
CA ARG A 92 4.82 1.36 4.78
C ARG A 92 4.22 2.69 5.27
N ALA A 93 4.50 3.06 6.50
CA ALA A 93 3.96 4.30 7.08
C ALA A 93 4.41 5.55 6.30
N ASP A 94 5.67 5.57 5.85
CA ASP A 94 6.27 6.73 5.21
C ASP A 94 5.98 6.81 3.70
N LYS A 95 5.89 5.66 3.00
CA LYS A 95 5.93 5.63 1.53
C LYS A 95 4.73 4.96 0.85
N VAL A 96 3.87 4.27 1.59
CA VAL A 96 2.79 3.45 0.99
C VAL A 96 1.42 3.95 1.40
N GLY A 97 0.56 4.19 0.42
CA GLY A 97 -0.87 4.41 0.63
C GLY A 97 -1.68 3.18 0.20
N PHE A 98 -2.73 2.84 0.97
CA PHE A 98 -3.64 1.74 0.65
C PHE A 98 -5.05 2.21 0.42
N ILE A 99 -5.66 1.76 -0.70
CA ILE A 99 -7.08 1.95 -1.02
C ILE A 99 -7.73 0.58 -1.17
N PHE A 100 -8.45 0.14 -0.15
CA PHE A 100 -9.10 -1.17 -0.14
C PHE A 100 -10.47 -1.13 -0.80
N GLN A 101 -10.86 -2.22 -1.45
CA GLN A 101 -12.18 -2.38 -2.07
C GLN A 101 -13.35 -2.21 -1.07
N SER A 102 -13.18 -2.64 0.17
CA SER A 102 -14.15 -2.51 1.27
C SER A 102 -13.94 -1.24 2.10
N PHE A 103 -13.16 -0.28 1.59
CA PHE A 103 -12.79 1.02 2.19
C PHE A 103 -12.04 0.90 3.52
N LEU A 104 -12.35 -0.07 4.37
CA LEU A 104 -11.75 -0.32 5.69
C LEU A 104 -11.67 0.96 6.55
N LEU A 105 -12.75 1.75 6.55
CA LEU A 105 -12.88 2.86 7.48
C LEU A 105 -13.16 2.32 8.89
N LEU A 106 -12.57 2.96 9.89
CA LEU A 106 -12.80 2.63 11.29
C LEU A 106 -14.18 3.17 11.70
N PRO A 107 -15.13 2.31 12.07
CA PRO A 107 -16.53 2.74 12.29
C PRO A 107 -16.73 3.63 13.53
N ALA A 108 -15.76 3.61 14.45
CA ALA A 108 -15.76 4.44 15.66
C ALA A 108 -15.16 5.84 15.45
N LEU A 109 -14.62 6.12 14.27
CA LEU A 109 -14.01 7.40 13.91
C LEU A 109 -14.86 8.11 12.85
N THR A 110 -14.91 9.43 12.90
CA THR A 110 -15.53 10.28 11.87
C THR A 110 -14.74 10.21 10.57
N ALA A 111 -15.24 10.81 9.49
CA ALA A 111 -14.52 10.91 8.22
C ALA A 111 -13.20 11.66 8.38
N LEU A 112 -13.19 12.78 9.10
CA LEU A 112 -12.01 13.57 9.40
C LEU A 112 -10.98 12.74 10.19
N GLU A 113 -11.40 12.10 11.27
CA GLU A 113 -10.52 11.27 12.10
C GLU A 113 -9.96 10.07 11.36
N ASN A 114 -10.74 9.42 10.48
CA ASN A 114 -10.25 8.35 9.61
C ASN A 114 -9.13 8.82 8.69
N ILE A 115 -9.21 10.04 8.17
CA ILE A 115 -8.17 10.61 7.31
C ILE A 115 -6.95 11.00 8.14
N MET A 116 -7.14 11.63 9.31
CA MET A 116 -6.07 12.09 10.19
C MET A 116 -5.21 10.97 10.76
N LEU A 117 -5.81 9.81 11.06
CA LEU A 117 -5.18 8.76 11.84
C LEU A 117 -3.78 8.35 11.35
N PRO A 118 -3.53 8.08 10.04
CA PRO A 118 -2.17 7.73 9.59
C PRO A 118 -1.16 8.86 9.85
N ALA A 119 -1.54 10.11 9.66
CA ALA A 119 -0.68 11.27 9.88
C ALA A 119 -0.33 11.44 11.37
N GLN A 120 -1.31 11.25 12.26
CA GLN A 120 -1.08 11.27 13.70
C GLN A 120 -0.13 10.16 14.16
N LEU A 121 -0.31 8.94 13.62
CA LEU A 121 0.55 7.80 13.92
C LEU A 121 2.00 7.99 13.42
N SER A 122 2.20 8.74 12.34
CA SER A 122 3.52 9.12 11.85
C SER A 122 4.11 10.37 12.53
N GLY A 123 3.38 11.00 13.48
CA GLY A 123 3.86 12.16 14.23
C GLY A 123 3.80 13.47 13.45
N MET A 124 2.88 13.61 12.48
CA MET A 124 2.68 14.84 11.71
C MET A 124 1.96 15.88 12.58
N ASP A 125 2.56 17.04 12.80
CA ASP A 125 2.02 18.09 13.68
C ASP A 125 0.72 18.70 13.13
N ASP A 126 0.59 18.89 11.81
CA ASP A 126 -0.53 19.57 11.15
C ASP A 126 -1.54 18.57 10.54
N ALA A 127 -1.71 17.38 11.12
CA ALA A 127 -2.54 16.30 10.59
C ALA A 127 -4.01 16.74 10.32
N GLU A 128 -4.59 17.53 11.23
CA GLU A 128 -5.97 18.02 11.08
C GLU A 128 -6.12 18.97 9.90
N GLN A 129 -5.22 19.93 9.76
CA GLN A 129 -5.25 20.88 8.65
C GLN A 129 -5.13 20.16 7.29
N HIS A 130 -4.18 19.22 7.16
CA HIS A 130 -4.02 18.42 5.94
C HIS A 130 -5.25 17.54 5.66
N ALA A 131 -5.88 16.98 6.70
CA ALA A 131 -7.09 16.18 6.53
C ALA A 131 -8.28 17.01 6.05
N LEU A 132 -8.45 18.23 6.58
CA LEU A 132 -9.48 19.18 6.10
C LEU A 132 -9.29 19.56 4.64
N GLU A 133 -8.05 19.83 4.23
CA GLU A 133 -7.73 20.11 2.83
C GLU A 133 -8.01 18.92 1.91
N LEU A 134 -7.73 17.69 2.36
CA LEU A 134 -8.06 16.48 1.60
C LEU A 134 -9.56 16.22 1.53
N LEU A 135 -10.32 16.48 2.61
CA LEU A 135 -11.79 16.44 2.58
C LEU A 135 -12.37 17.41 1.55
N ASP A 136 -11.80 18.61 1.47
CA ASP A 136 -12.22 19.59 0.48
C ASP A 136 -11.91 19.12 -0.95
N LYS A 137 -10.70 18.63 -1.20
CA LYS A 137 -10.28 18.10 -2.52
C LYS A 137 -11.16 16.95 -3.02
N VAL A 138 -11.73 16.13 -2.10
CA VAL A 138 -12.65 15.05 -2.47
C VAL A 138 -14.13 15.47 -2.41
N GLY A 139 -14.43 16.75 -2.16
CA GLY A 139 -15.78 17.32 -2.15
C GLY A 139 -16.62 16.89 -0.94
N LEU A 140 -15.97 16.67 0.22
CA LEU A 140 -16.62 16.19 1.45
C LEU A 140 -16.41 17.11 2.64
N SER A 141 -16.11 18.40 2.45
CA SER A 141 -15.89 19.39 3.53
C SER A 141 -17.04 19.41 4.55
N HIS A 142 -18.28 19.20 4.08
CA HIS A 142 -19.49 19.18 4.91
C HIS A 142 -19.75 17.83 5.59
N ARG A 143 -18.87 16.82 5.40
CA ARG A 143 -19.01 15.45 5.92
C ARG A 143 -17.96 15.07 6.97
N GLY A 144 -17.07 15.98 7.34
CA GLY A 144 -15.96 15.71 8.25
C GLY A 144 -16.36 15.01 9.54
N GLU A 145 -17.47 15.46 10.17
CA GLU A 145 -17.98 14.96 11.43
C GLU A 145 -18.90 13.72 11.30
N HIS A 146 -19.12 13.20 10.08
CA HIS A 146 -19.98 12.03 9.88
C HIS A 146 -19.19 10.74 10.07
N TYR A 147 -19.85 9.76 10.72
CA TYR A 147 -19.32 8.41 10.86
C TYR A 147 -19.53 7.60 9.58
N PRO A 148 -18.74 6.53 9.34
CA PRO A 148 -18.83 5.71 8.12
C PRO A 148 -20.24 5.20 7.79
N ASN A 149 -21.04 4.84 8.81
CA ASN A 149 -22.42 4.38 8.64
C ASN A 149 -23.40 5.48 8.20
N GLN A 150 -23.00 6.74 8.26
CA GLN A 150 -23.77 7.91 7.81
C GLN A 150 -23.38 8.36 6.40
N LEU A 151 -22.37 7.72 5.80
CA LEU A 151 -21.83 8.01 4.49
C LEU A 151 -22.30 6.97 3.47
N SER A 152 -22.63 7.45 2.26
CA SER A 152 -22.85 6.56 1.12
C SER A 152 -21.57 5.83 0.74
N GLY A 153 -21.66 4.70 0.02
CA GLY A 153 -20.47 3.95 -0.43
C GLY A 153 -19.49 4.80 -1.24
N GLY A 154 -19.99 5.71 -2.09
CA GLY A 154 -19.15 6.64 -2.83
C GLY A 154 -18.45 7.69 -1.95
N GLU A 155 -19.11 8.16 -0.87
CA GLU A 155 -18.49 9.05 0.11
C GLU A 155 -17.43 8.30 0.93
N GLN A 156 -17.72 7.07 1.38
CA GLN A 156 -16.74 6.23 2.09
C GLN A 156 -15.49 5.96 1.24
N GLN A 157 -15.68 5.71 -0.06
CA GLN A 157 -14.57 5.53 -1.00
C GLN A 157 -13.71 6.79 -1.09
N ARG A 158 -14.32 7.96 -1.20
CA ARG A 158 -13.57 9.23 -1.24
C ARG A 158 -12.84 9.52 0.06
N VAL A 159 -13.41 9.19 1.21
CA VAL A 159 -12.71 9.26 2.52
C VAL A 159 -11.51 8.30 2.54
N ALA A 160 -11.66 7.07 2.06
CA ALA A 160 -10.56 6.11 1.98
C ALA A 160 -9.44 6.57 1.04
N ILE A 161 -9.79 7.21 -0.08
CA ILE A 161 -8.82 7.84 -0.98
C ILE A 161 -8.08 8.97 -0.25
N ALA A 162 -8.79 9.90 0.37
CA ALA A 162 -8.18 11.01 1.11
C ALA A 162 -7.23 10.50 2.21
N ARG A 163 -7.64 9.45 2.97
CA ARG A 163 -6.81 8.81 3.97
C ARG A 163 -5.52 8.23 3.38
N ALA A 164 -5.58 7.62 2.20
CA ALA A 164 -4.39 7.05 1.56
C ALA A 164 -3.37 8.11 1.14
N PHE A 165 -3.81 9.36 0.90
CA PHE A 165 -2.95 10.46 0.47
C PHE A 165 -2.41 11.33 1.61
N ILE A 166 -2.88 11.19 2.86
CA ILE A 166 -2.51 12.13 3.95
C ILE A 166 -1.01 12.18 4.22
N CYS A 167 -0.32 11.04 4.15
CA CYS A 167 1.13 10.94 4.33
C CYS A 167 1.91 11.14 3.01
N GLN A 168 1.28 11.62 1.93
CA GLN A 168 1.91 11.86 0.63
C GLN A 168 2.73 10.67 0.12
N PRO A 169 2.13 9.48 -0.02
CA PRO A 169 2.86 8.25 -0.31
C PRO A 169 3.56 8.29 -1.67
N THR A 170 4.68 7.57 -1.76
CA THR A 170 5.41 7.37 -3.02
C THR A 170 4.64 6.44 -3.97
N ILE A 171 3.86 5.49 -3.44
CA ILE A 171 3.06 4.54 -4.21
C ILE A 171 1.71 4.27 -3.53
N LEU A 172 0.70 4.01 -4.36
CA LEU A 172 -0.64 3.59 -3.94
C LEU A 172 -0.91 2.15 -4.40
N PHE A 173 -1.44 1.34 -3.49
CA PHE A 173 -1.93 -0.01 -3.74
C PHE A 173 -3.44 -0.11 -3.57
#